data_4581c7edb865ccf1c50be7c0e9f76804
#
_entry.id   4581c7edb865ccf1c50be7c0e9f76804
#
_cell.length_a   1.000
_cell.length_b   1.000
_cell.length_c   1.000
_cell.angle_alpha   90.00
_cell.angle_beta   90.00
_cell.angle_gamma   90.00
#
_symmetry.space_group_name_H-M   'P 1'
#
loop_
_entity.id
_entity.type
_entity.pdbx_description
1 polymer ?
#
loop_
_entity_poly.entity_id
_entity_poly.type
_entity_poly.pdbx_seq_one_letter_code
_entity_poly.pdbx_strand_id
1 'polypeptide(L)'
;MKKTKLQAHRGVSCEYPENTMPAFRASVIQGYDVIELDPAVTRDGKIVVLHDSLINRTARLSDGSPVHDKICISDITYEEALKYDFGLYLSQKFGNTKIPLLSDVLKLAAENNIRIKIDNKIQSFTAGSLEKLFSLLDGSTAEITCSSIEFAKKVIDRFPKMHVHYDGEVNEEALKQLSEFVPKSSLTVWLPFKCKTTEWVKVPFCNDEL
;
A
#
# COMPACT_ATOMS: atom_id res chain seq x y z
N MET A 1 -28.37 3.59 -2.52
CA MET A 1 -27.15 4.44 -2.65
C MET A 1 -25.94 3.60 -2.38
N LYS A 2 -24.94 3.59 -3.29
CA LYS A 2 -23.62 2.97 -2.98
C LYS A 2 -22.97 3.81 -1.89
N LYS A 3 -22.60 3.17 -0.77
CA LYS A 3 -21.89 3.84 0.33
C LYS A 3 -20.49 4.23 -0.14
N THR A 4 -20.11 5.50 0.01
CA THR A 4 -18.73 5.96 -0.22
C THR A 4 -17.80 5.19 0.70
N LYS A 5 -16.71 4.65 0.15
CA LYS A 5 -15.68 3.95 0.91
C LYS A 5 -14.59 4.94 1.29
N LEU A 6 -14.13 4.85 2.53
CA LEU A 6 -13.05 5.68 3.06
C LEU A 6 -11.75 4.86 3.10
N GLN A 7 -10.69 5.44 2.54
CA GLN A 7 -9.35 4.86 2.57
C GLN A 7 -8.44 5.67 3.48
N ALA A 8 -7.77 5.00 4.40
CA ALA A 8 -6.73 5.57 5.24
C ALA A 8 -5.37 5.44 4.53
N HIS A 9 -4.86 6.54 3.97
CA HIS A 9 -3.58 6.60 3.27
C HIS A 9 -2.42 6.48 4.26
N ARG A 10 -1.66 5.37 4.20
CA ARG A 10 -0.64 4.97 5.16
C ARG A 10 -1.16 4.84 6.60
N GLY A 11 -2.43 4.41 6.74
CA GLY A 11 -3.18 4.52 7.97
C GLY A 11 -3.73 5.95 8.20
N VAL A 12 -4.16 6.27 9.42
CA VAL A 12 -4.61 7.62 9.79
C VAL A 12 -3.39 8.53 9.97
N SER A 13 -2.67 8.78 8.88
CA SER A 13 -1.37 9.47 8.87
C SER A 13 -1.43 10.96 9.21
N CYS A 14 -2.61 11.57 9.23
CA CYS A 14 -2.80 12.95 9.71
C CYS A 14 -2.70 13.08 11.23
N GLU A 15 -2.90 12.01 12.00
CA GLU A 15 -2.91 12.01 13.46
C GLU A 15 -1.88 11.07 14.08
N TYR A 16 -1.45 10.05 13.33
CA TYR A 16 -0.56 8.98 13.78
C TYR A 16 0.66 8.87 12.84
N PRO A 17 1.78 8.30 13.32
CA PRO A 17 2.94 8.08 12.44
C PRO A 17 2.56 7.17 11.27
N GLU A 18 2.82 7.64 10.05
CA GLU A 18 2.46 6.90 8.81
C GLU A 18 3.08 5.51 8.77
N ASN A 19 2.40 4.57 8.13
CA ASN A 19 2.89 3.20 7.92
C ASN A 19 3.30 2.47 9.21
N THR A 20 2.60 2.73 10.31
CA THR A 20 2.85 2.09 11.62
C THR A 20 1.61 1.43 12.20
N MET A 21 1.82 0.47 13.11
CA MET A 21 0.71 -0.21 13.77
C MET A 21 -0.25 0.75 14.52
N PRO A 22 0.21 1.83 15.20
CA PRO A 22 -0.69 2.84 15.74
C PRO A 22 -1.62 3.47 14.69
N ALA A 23 -1.10 3.85 13.50
CA ALA A 23 -1.91 4.43 12.42
C ALA A 23 -2.92 3.43 11.84
N PHE A 24 -2.53 2.16 11.71
CA PHE A 24 -3.41 1.11 11.20
C PHE A 24 -4.52 0.73 12.20
N ARG A 25 -4.20 0.64 13.48
CA ARG A 25 -5.21 0.44 14.53
C ARG A 25 -6.20 1.61 14.61
N ALA A 26 -5.72 2.84 14.46
CA ALA A 26 -6.58 4.02 14.39
C ALA A 26 -7.54 3.94 13.19
N SER A 27 -7.08 3.43 12.04
CA SER A 27 -7.95 3.23 10.86
C SER A 27 -9.12 2.27 11.16
N VAL A 28 -8.84 1.19 11.89
CA VAL A 28 -9.87 0.25 12.33
C VAL A 28 -10.86 0.93 13.29
N ILE A 29 -10.35 1.61 14.32
CA ILE A 29 -11.17 2.27 15.35
C ILE A 29 -12.06 3.37 14.76
N GLN A 30 -11.53 4.14 13.80
CA GLN A 30 -12.25 5.23 13.14
C GLN A 30 -13.18 4.75 12.01
N GLY A 31 -13.24 3.44 11.75
CA GLY A 31 -14.18 2.85 10.81
C GLY A 31 -13.87 3.09 9.34
N TYR A 32 -12.58 3.19 8.97
CA TYR A 32 -12.17 3.20 7.56
C TYR A 32 -12.48 1.85 6.90
N ASP A 33 -12.80 1.87 5.62
CA ASP A 33 -13.11 0.67 4.83
C ASP A 33 -11.84 -0.01 4.28
N VAL A 34 -10.77 0.76 4.08
CA VAL A 34 -9.50 0.32 3.48
C VAL A 34 -8.32 0.98 4.16
N ILE A 35 -7.29 0.22 4.48
CA ILE A 35 -5.96 0.73 4.86
C ILE A 35 -5.07 0.63 3.62
N GLU A 36 -4.53 1.74 3.18
CA GLU A 36 -3.49 1.76 2.17
C GLU A 36 -2.12 1.78 2.85
N LEU A 37 -1.14 1.09 2.25
CA LEU A 37 0.20 0.95 2.79
C LEU A 37 1.25 0.65 1.73
N ASP A 38 2.51 0.93 2.09
CA ASP A 38 3.68 0.87 1.22
C ASP A 38 4.61 -0.29 1.63
N PRO A 39 4.61 -1.46 0.97
CA PRO A 39 5.58 -2.51 1.28
C PRO A 39 6.99 -2.13 0.86
N ALA A 40 7.96 -2.54 1.67
CA ALA A 40 9.38 -2.45 1.39
C ALA A 40 10.09 -3.74 1.81
N VAL A 41 11.30 -3.96 1.31
CA VAL A 41 12.06 -5.19 1.55
C VAL A 41 13.36 -4.87 2.27
N THR A 42 13.61 -5.53 3.40
CA THR A 42 14.89 -5.45 4.13
C THR A 42 15.98 -6.31 3.47
N ARG A 43 17.24 -6.12 3.85
CA ARG A 43 18.39 -6.90 3.36
C ARG A 43 18.21 -8.42 3.57
N ASP A 44 17.61 -8.82 4.67
CA ASP A 44 17.32 -10.24 4.98
C ASP A 44 15.99 -10.72 4.38
N GLY A 45 15.38 -9.90 3.50
CA GLY A 45 14.19 -10.26 2.73
C GLY A 45 12.90 -10.33 3.53
N LYS A 46 12.80 -9.60 4.66
CA LYS A 46 11.52 -9.39 5.34
C LYS A 46 10.72 -8.31 4.62
N ILE A 47 9.42 -8.51 4.52
CA ILE A 47 8.51 -7.50 3.97
C ILE A 47 8.01 -6.64 5.13
N VAL A 48 8.45 -5.40 5.14
CA VAL A 48 8.08 -4.35 6.11
C VAL A 48 7.17 -3.31 5.45
N VAL A 49 6.66 -2.35 6.22
CA VAL A 49 5.83 -1.27 5.69
C VAL A 49 6.54 0.06 5.89
N LEU A 50 6.95 0.69 4.77
CA LEU A 50 7.70 1.95 4.75
C LEU A 50 7.57 2.63 3.37
N HIS A 51 7.24 3.92 3.35
CA HIS A 51 7.05 4.63 2.08
C HIS A 51 8.36 4.90 1.34
N ASP A 52 9.36 5.49 2.01
CA ASP A 52 10.61 5.90 1.38
C ASP A 52 11.61 4.73 1.32
N SER A 53 12.50 4.73 0.35
CA SER A 53 13.63 3.81 0.33
C SER A 53 14.60 4.06 1.49
N LEU A 54 14.73 5.34 1.91
CA LEU A 54 15.53 5.74 3.08
C LEU A 54 14.66 5.80 4.33
N ILE A 55 15.16 5.29 5.46
CA ILE A 55 14.44 5.37 6.74
C ILE A 55 14.43 6.78 7.34
N ASN A 56 15.32 7.67 6.90
CA ASN A 56 15.71 8.92 7.54
C ASN A 56 14.56 9.89 7.84
N ARG A 57 13.54 9.95 6.99
CA ARG A 57 12.43 10.90 7.18
C ARG A 57 11.59 10.54 8.41
N THR A 58 11.30 9.28 8.60
CA THR A 58 10.39 8.79 9.65
C THR A 58 11.10 8.07 10.80
N ALA A 59 12.36 7.67 10.63
CA ALA A 59 13.13 7.05 11.70
C ALA A 59 13.81 8.09 12.60
N ARG A 60 13.93 7.73 13.89
CA ARG A 60 14.70 8.46 14.91
C ARG A 60 15.57 7.48 15.69
N LEU A 61 16.64 7.99 16.27
CA LEU A 61 17.39 7.26 17.29
C LEU A 61 16.56 7.15 18.59
N SER A 62 16.97 6.33 19.52
CA SER A 62 16.23 6.09 20.76
C SER A 62 16.06 7.33 21.67
N ASP A 63 16.93 8.33 21.49
CA ASP A 63 16.85 9.62 22.17
C ASP A 63 15.97 10.65 21.44
N GLY A 64 15.40 10.26 20.29
CA GLY A 64 14.56 11.10 19.43
C GLY A 64 15.33 11.94 18.41
N SER A 65 16.68 11.86 18.37
CA SER A 65 17.48 12.59 17.40
C SER A 65 17.32 12.03 15.97
N PRO A 66 17.47 12.87 14.93
CA PRO A 66 17.43 12.43 13.55
C PRO A 66 18.51 11.41 13.20
N VAL A 67 18.23 10.51 12.29
CA VAL A 67 19.22 9.63 11.67
C VAL A 67 19.95 10.42 10.58
N HIS A 68 21.23 10.71 10.77
CA HIS A 68 22.03 11.55 9.85
C HIS A 68 22.57 10.79 8.65
N ASP A 69 23.04 9.55 8.87
CA ASP A 69 23.52 8.70 7.78
C ASP A 69 22.36 8.27 6.88
N LYS A 70 22.57 8.33 5.57
CA LYS A 70 21.57 7.85 4.60
C LYS A 70 21.50 6.33 4.66
N ILE A 71 20.41 5.80 5.22
CA ILE A 71 20.21 4.36 5.41
C ILE A 71 19.04 3.88 4.54
N CYS A 72 19.34 3.05 3.53
CA CYS A 72 18.29 2.35 2.79
C CYS A 72 17.75 1.18 3.61
N ILE A 73 16.44 0.99 3.57
CA ILE A 73 15.80 -0.16 4.24
C ILE A 73 16.30 -1.49 3.66
N SER A 74 16.64 -1.53 2.37
CA SER A 74 17.22 -2.70 1.70
C SER A 74 18.64 -3.04 2.14
N ASP A 75 19.34 -2.12 2.79
CA ASP A 75 20.75 -2.29 3.20
C ASP A 75 20.87 -2.79 4.65
N ILE A 76 19.77 -2.83 5.39
CA ILE A 76 19.73 -3.29 6.79
C ILE A 76 18.77 -4.47 6.96
N THR A 77 19.06 -5.31 7.93
CA THR A 77 18.15 -6.38 8.34
C THR A 77 16.96 -5.83 9.11
N TYR A 78 15.91 -6.64 9.25
CA TYR A 78 14.77 -6.28 10.08
C TYR A 78 15.18 -6.01 11.54
N GLU A 79 16.07 -6.83 12.08
CA GLU A 79 16.63 -6.68 13.44
C GLU A 79 17.36 -5.33 13.60
N GLU A 80 18.13 -4.92 12.59
CA GLU A 80 18.79 -3.60 12.56
C GLU A 80 17.77 -2.47 12.46
N ALA A 81 16.70 -2.63 11.66
CA ALA A 81 15.63 -1.64 11.55
C ALA A 81 14.86 -1.45 12.87
N LEU A 82 14.71 -2.50 13.68
CA LEU A 82 14.07 -2.43 15.00
C LEU A 82 14.83 -1.55 16.03
N LYS A 83 16.10 -1.19 15.77
CA LYS A 83 16.86 -0.26 16.62
C LYS A 83 16.35 1.18 16.53
N TYR A 84 15.65 1.53 15.46
CA TYR A 84 15.09 2.84 15.23
C TYR A 84 13.66 2.96 15.77
N ASP A 85 13.25 4.20 15.98
CA ASP A 85 11.89 4.59 16.35
C ASP A 85 11.20 5.26 15.17
N PHE A 86 10.03 4.80 14.80
CA PHE A 86 9.24 5.31 13.66
C PHE A 86 8.01 6.12 14.10
N GLY A 87 7.99 6.57 15.36
CA GLY A 87 6.91 7.40 15.91
C GLY A 87 7.38 8.74 16.41
N LEU A 88 8.61 8.81 16.96
CA LEU A 88 9.17 10.02 17.57
C LEU A 88 9.30 11.21 16.59
N TYR A 89 9.37 10.96 15.28
CA TYR A 89 9.42 12.03 14.29
C TYR A 89 8.14 12.89 14.29
N LEU A 90 7.02 12.30 14.65
CA LEU A 90 5.73 12.97 14.71
C LEU A 90 5.48 13.60 16.11
N SER A 91 5.67 12.81 17.18
CA SER A 91 5.48 13.27 18.55
C SER A 91 6.06 12.28 19.55
N GLN A 92 6.48 12.79 20.73
CA GLN A 92 6.96 12.00 21.87
C GLN A 92 5.94 10.94 22.35
N LYS A 93 4.64 11.22 22.21
CA LYS A 93 3.57 10.27 22.59
C LYS A 93 3.62 8.95 21.80
N PHE A 94 4.31 8.94 20.66
CA PHE A 94 4.47 7.76 19.81
C PHE A 94 5.84 7.09 19.95
N GLY A 95 6.60 7.44 20.97
CA GLY A 95 7.86 6.76 21.26
C GLY A 95 7.70 5.24 21.40
N ASN A 96 8.77 4.50 21.09
CA ASN A 96 8.81 3.04 21.00
C ASN A 96 7.98 2.42 19.85
N THR A 97 7.60 3.22 18.85
CA THR A 97 6.95 2.72 17.65
C THR A 97 8.00 2.08 16.72
N LYS A 98 7.81 0.81 16.38
CA LYS A 98 8.69 0.07 15.48
C LYS A 98 8.10 -0.03 14.07
N ILE A 99 8.98 -0.20 13.09
CA ILE A 99 8.57 -0.53 11.73
C ILE A 99 7.81 -1.86 11.74
N PRO A 100 6.58 -1.94 11.19
CA PRO A 100 5.81 -3.18 11.21
C PRO A 100 6.22 -4.14 10.11
N LEU A 101 6.09 -5.43 10.35
CA LEU A 101 6.03 -6.43 9.30
C LEU A 101 4.68 -6.34 8.58
N LEU A 102 4.67 -6.57 7.27
CA LEU A 102 3.42 -6.66 6.52
C LEU A 102 2.50 -7.76 7.06
N SER A 103 3.07 -8.89 7.49
CA SER A 103 2.31 -9.98 8.11
C SER A 103 1.49 -9.54 9.33
N ASP A 104 2.03 -8.62 10.14
CA ASP A 104 1.31 -8.13 11.33
C ASP A 104 0.14 -7.22 10.95
N VAL A 105 0.31 -6.44 9.87
CA VAL A 105 -0.77 -5.59 9.35
C VAL A 105 -1.85 -6.44 8.68
N LEU A 106 -1.49 -7.47 7.92
CA LEU A 106 -2.45 -8.42 7.33
C LEU A 106 -3.24 -9.16 8.40
N LYS A 107 -2.59 -9.55 9.51
CA LYS A 107 -3.26 -10.15 10.66
C LYS A 107 -4.27 -9.18 11.28
N LEU A 108 -3.87 -7.93 11.54
CA LEU A 108 -4.78 -6.89 12.05
C LEU A 108 -6.00 -6.71 11.11
N ALA A 109 -5.75 -6.71 9.80
CA ALA A 109 -6.79 -6.55 8.80
C ALA A 109 -7.80 -7.72 8.83
N ALA A 110 -7.30 -8.95 8.89
CA ALA A 110 -8.13 -10.15 8.96
C ALA A 110 -8.97 -10.20 10.25
N GLU A 111 -8.39 -9.87 11.39
CA GLU A 111 -9.09 -9.84 12.69
C GLU A 111 -10.21 -8.80 12.73
N ASN A 112 -10.13 -7.74 11.92
CA ASN A 112 -11.09 -6.62 11.94
C ASN A 112 -11.91 -6.52 10.64
N ASN A 113 -11.77 -7.48 9.73
CA ASN A 113 -12.47 -7.49 8.43
C ASN A 113 -12.33 -6.18 7.65
N ILE A 114 -11.14 -5.54 7.71
CA ILE A 114 -10.78 -4.35 6.95
C ILE A 114 -9.91 -4.76 5.75
N ARG A 115 -10.05 -4.06 4.62
CA ARG A 115 -9.26 -4.37 3.44
C ARG A 115 -7.92 -3.65 3.48
N ILE A 116 -6.93 -4.26 2.84
CA ILE A 116 -5.59 -3.67 2.65
C ILE A 116 -5.42 -3.34 1.17
N LYS A 117 -5.01 -2.11 0.87
CA LYS A 117 -4.57 -1.72 -0.47
C LYS A 117 -3.04 -1.61 -0.48
N ILE A 118 -2.42 -2.43 -1.29
CA ILE A 118 -0.97 -2.47 -1.49
C ILE A 118 -0.57 -1.45 -2.57
N ASP A 119 0.40 -0.58 -2.26
CA ASP A 119 0.93 0.41 -3.21
C ASP A 119 1.69 -0.24 -4.38
N ASN A 120 1.79 0.47 -5.50
CA ASN A 120 2.37 0.00 -6.76
C ASN A 120 3.90 -0.23 -6.72
N LYS A 121 4.61 0.23 -5.69
CA LYS A 121 6.07 0.06 -5.54
C LYS A 121 6.53 -1.39 -5.61
N ILE A 122 5.66 -2.32 -5.29
CA ILE A 122 5.94 -3.76 -5.38
C ILE A 122 6.32 -4.22 -6.80
N GLN A 123 5.98 -3.45 -7.83
CA GLN A 123 6.38 -3.74 -9.21
C GLN A 123 7.89 -3.70 -9.41
N SER A 124 8.61 -2.94 -8.58
CA SER A 124 10.08 -2.84 -8.59
C SER A 124 10.77 -3.94 -7.78
N PHE A 125 10.03 -4.80 -7.11
CA PHE A 125 10.59 -5.90 -6.32
C PHE A 125 11.28 -6.92 -7.22
N THR A 126 12.34 -7.53 -6.71
CA THR A 126 12.93 -8.71 -7.35
C THR A 126 11.91 -9.84 -7.43
N ALA A 127 12.08 -10.76 -8.36
CA ALA A 127 11.17 -11.90 -8.50
C ALA A 127 11.01 -12.69 -7.20
N GLY A 128 12.11 -12.89 -6.45
CA GLY A 128 12.07 -13.59 -5.17
C GLY A 128 11.34 -12.82 -4.06
N SER A 129 11.49 -11.50 -4.02
CA SER A 129 10.78 -10.66 -3.05
C SER A 129 9.30 -10.55 -3.38
N LEU A 130 8.96 -10.49 -4.67
CA LEU A 130 7.58 -10.45 -5.13
C LEU A 130 6.85 -11.77 -4.81
N GLU A 131 7.51 -12.92 -5.00
CA GLU A 131 6.92 -14.21 -4.65
C GLU A 131 6.70 -14.37 -3.13
N LYS A 132 7.63 -13.88 -2.31
CA LYS A 132 7.43 -13.82 -0.86
C LYS A 132 6.23 -12.95 -0.49
N LEU A 133 6.10 -11.77 -1.12
CA LEU A 133 4.94 -10.90 -0.93
C LEU A 133 3.66 -11.63 -1.32
N PHE A 134 3.60 -12.21 -2.50
CA PHE A 134 2.43 -12.94 -2.98
C PHE A 134 2.05 -14.08 -2.04
N SER A 135 3.03 -14.80 -1.51
CA SER A 135 2.78 -15.85 -0.51
C SER A 135 2.16 -15.31 0.79
N LEU A 136 2.52 -14.10 1.20
CA LEU A 136 1.89 -13.45 2.36
C LEU A 136 0.45 -13.00 2.08
N LEU A 137 0.14 -12.66 0.81
CA LEU A 137 -1.19 -12.19 0.42
C LEU A 137 -2.19 -13.33 0.17
N ASP A 138 -1.73 -14.59 0.08
CA ASP A 138 -2.62 -15.74 -0.12
C ASP A 138 -3.69 -15.80 0.98
N GLY A 139 -4.96 -15.80 0.57
CA GLY A 139 -6.12 -15.84 1.47
C GLY A 139 -6.39 -14.54 2.25
N SER A 140 -5.64 -13.46 1.97
CA SER A 140 -5.87 -12.16 2.60
C SER A 140 -6.99 -11.36 1.92
N THR A 141 -7.39 -10.25 2.56
CA THR A 141 -8.33 -9.25 2.00
C THR A 141 -7.59 -8.13 1.25
N ALA A 142 -6.40 -8.43 0.75
CA ALA A 142 -5.57 -7.44 0.06
C ALA A 142 -6.09 -7.13 -1.34
N GLU A 143 -5.88 -5.88 -1.75
CA GLU A 143 -6.10 -5.33 -3.08
C GLU A 143 -4.75 -4.76 -3.55
N ILE A 144 -4.42 -4.86 -4.84
CA ILE A 144 -3.09 -4.48 -5.34
C ILE A 144 -3.19 -3.32 -6.33
N THR A 145 -2.32 -2.31 -6.16
CA THR A 145 -2.17 -1.23 -7.13
C THR A 145 -1.16 -1.62 -8.20
N CYS A 146 -1.53 -1.43 -9.46
CA CYS A 146 -0.74 -1.75 -10.65
C CYS A 146 -0.62 -0.52 -11.54
N SER A 147 0.61 -0.12 -11.90
CA SER A 147 0.87 1.00 -12.82
C SER A 147 1.15 0.53 -14.26
N SER A 148 1.21 -0.78 -14.49
CA SER A 148 1.34 -1.36 -15.83
C SER A 148 0.36 -2.50 -16.05
N ILE A 149 -0.05 -2.68 -17.31
CA ILE A 149 -0.94 -3.77 -17.73
C ILE A 149 -0.26 -5.13 -17.53
N GLU A 150 1.03 -5.21 -17.84
CA GLU A 150 1.83 -6.42 -17.65
C GLU A 150 1.82 -6.86 -16.17
N PHE A 151 2.01 -5.92 -15.25
CA PHE A 151 1.98 -6.24 -13.83
C PHE A 151 0.57 -6.60 -13.36
N ALA A 152 -0.46 -5.91 -13.84
CA ALA A 152 -1.85 -6.26 -13.55
C ALA A 152 -2.18 -7.68 -14.01
N LYS A 153 -1.71 -8.07 -15.21
CA LYS A 153 -1.85 -9.43 -15.71
C LYS A 153 -1.15 -10.43 -14.80
N LYS A 154 0.11 -10.18 -14.41
CA LYS A 154 0.86 -11.04 -13.49
C LYS A 154 0.13 -11.21 -12.13
N VAL A 155 -0.49 -10.16 -11.61
CA VAL A 155 -1.29 -10.21 -10.38
C VAL A 155 -2.52 -11.10 -10.57
N ILE A 156 -3.27 -10.92 -11.66
CA ILE A 156 -4.49 -11.72 -11.94
C ILE A 156 -4.16 -13.18 -12.25
N ASP A 157 -3.08 -13.46 -12.97
CA ASP A 157 -2.62 -14.83 -13.22
C ASP A 157 -2.32 -15.56 -11.89
N ARG A 158 -1.79 -14.85 -10.88
CA ARG A 158 -1.53 -15.42 -9.54
C ARG A 158 -2.77 -15.42 -8.64
N PHE A 159 -3.61 -14.40 -8.75
CA PHE A 159 -4.80 -14.17 -7.92
C PHE A 159 -6.02 -13.82 -8.77
N PRO A 160 -6.73 -14.78 -9.36
CA PRO A 160 -7.82 -14.51 -10.31
C PRO A 160 -9.00 -13.69 -9.76
N LYS A 161 -9.11 -13.56 -8.44
CA LYS A 161 -10.17 -12.79 -7.76
C LYS A 161 -9.66 -11.50 -7.10
N MET A 162 -8.38 -11.15 -7.29
CA MET A 162 -7.79 -9.96 -6.72
C MET A 162 -8.48 -8.71 -7.25
N HIS A 163 -8.76 -7.77 -6.36
CA HIS A 163 -9.17 -6.42 -6.78
C HIS A 163 -7.92 -5.63 -7.20
N VAL A 164 -7.91 -5.17 -8.44
CA VAL A 164 -6.81 -4.38 -9.01
C VAL A 164 -7.17 -2.91 -8.98
N HIS A 165 -6.28 -2.10 -8.45
CA HIS A 165 -6.29 -0.65 -8.58
C HIS A 165 -5.28 -0.27 -9.68
N TYR A 166 -5.76 0.28 -10.78
CA TYR A 166 -4.89 0.71 -11.88
C TYR A 166 -4.64 2.21 -11.82
N ASP A 167 -3.39 2.60 -11.67
CA ASP A 167 -2.92 3.99 -11.61
C ASP A 167 -1.88 4.32 -12.71
N GLY A 168 -1.78 3.47 -13.74
CA GLY A 168 -0.95 3.69 -14.92
C GLY A 168 -1.57 4.69 -15.89
N GLU A 169 -1.06 4.69 -17.12
CA GLU A 169 -1.62 5.52 -18.19
C GLU A 169 -3.06 5.10 -18.52
N VAL A 170 -4.01 6.01 -18.38
CA VAL A 170 -5.44 5.75 -18.63
C VAL A 170 -5.83 6.29 -20.00
N ASN A 171 -5.99 5.37 -20.95
CA ASN A 171 -6.51 5.63 -22.30
C ASN A 171 -7.41 4.45 -22.73
N GLU A 172 -8.10 4.59 -23.85
CA GLU A 172 -9.05 3.56 -24.34
C GLU A 172 -8.38 2.20 -24.55
N GLU A 173 -7.16 2.19 -25.10
CA GLU A 173 -6.42 0.95 -25.37
C GLU A 173 -6.06 0.24 -24.06
N ALA A 174 -5.52 0.96 -23.06
CA ALA A 174 -5.19 0.39 -21.75
C ALA A 174 -6.42 -0.19 -21.05
N LEU A 175 -7.55 0.51 -21.10
CA LEU A 175 -8.79 0.06 -20.49
C LEU A 175 -9.36 -1.17 -21.21
N LYS A 176 -9.27 -1.21 -22.54
CA LYS A 176 -9.65 -2.37 -23.32
C LYS A 176 -8.81 -3.61 -22.93
N GLN A 177 -7.50 -3.46 -22.92
CA GLN A 177 -6.59 -4.55 -22.52
C GLN A 177 -6.86 -5.04 -21.09
N LEU A 178 -7.03 -4.13 -20.11
CA LEU A 178 -7.39 -4.51 -18.76
C LEU A 178 -8.70 -5.29 -18.70
N SER A 179 -9.71 -4.88 -19.48
CA SER A 179 -11.02 -5.53 -19.49
C SER A 179 -11.02 -6.97 -20.03
N GLU A 180 -9.97 -7.36 -20.74
CA GLU A 180 -9.83 -8.72 -21.26
C GLU A 180 -9.55 -9.76 -20.16
N PHE A 181 -8.96 -9.34 -19.03
CA PHE A 181 -8.56 -10.27 -17.98
C PHE A 181 -8.92 -9.81 -16.55
N VAL A 182 -9.27 -8.55 -16.33
CA VAL A 182 -9.75 -8.05 -15.01
C VAL A 182 -11.26 -7.87 -15.08
N PRO A 183 -12.06 -8.59 -14.29
CA PRO A 183 -13.50 -8.34 -14.21
C PRO A 183 -13.79 -6.90 -13.77
N LYS A 184 -14.79 -6.26 -14.40
CA LYS A 184 -15.21 -4.88 -14.07
C LYS A 184 -15.47 -4.65 -12.57
N SER A 185 -16.06 -5.64 -11.89
CA SER A 185 -16.32 -5.60 -10.45
C SER A 185 -15.05 -5.65 -9.58
N SER A 186 -13.91 -6.03 -10.16
CA SER A 186 -12.62 -6.18 -9.49
C SER A 186 -11.57 -5.17 -9.99
N LEU A 187 -12.00 -4.11 -10.68
CA LEU A 187 -11.13 -3.06 -11.21
C LEU A 187 -11.54 -1.70 -10.67
N THR A 188 -10.57 -0.97 -10.14
CA THR A 188 -10.66 0.47 -9.86
C THR A 188 -9.61 1.19 -10.67
N VAL A 189 -9.99 2.22 -11.42
CA VAL A 189 -9.07 3.05 -12.20
C VAL A 189 -8.90 4.38 -11.50
N TRP A 190 -7.63 4.77 -11.24
CA TRP A 190 -7.29 6.03 -10.62
C TRP A 190 -6.99 7.08 -11.69
N LEU A 191 -7.74 8.19 -11.63
CA LEU A 191 -7.53 9.33 -12.52
C LEU A 191 -6.72 10.40 -11.80
N PRO A 192 -5.70 11.00 -12.46
CA PRO A 192 -4.93 12.08 -11.86
C PRO A 192 -5.80 13.31 -11.63
N PHE A 193 -5.84 13.84 -10.42
CA PHE A 193 -6.65 15.01 -10.05
C PHE A 193 -6.31 16.28 -10.86
N LYS A 194 -5.16 16.33 -11.53
CA LYS A 194 -4.68 17.50 -12.31
C LYS A 194 -5.16 17.53 -13.77
N CYS A 195 -6.07 16.66 -14.18
CA CYS A 195 -6.61 16.73 -15.54
C CYS A 195 -7.49 17.98 -15.68
N LYS A 196 -6.93 19.03 -16.33
CA LYS A 196 -7.64 20.30 -16.59
C LYS A 196 -8.71 20.21 -17.69
N THR A 197 -8.95 19.04 -18.23
CA THR A 197 -9.97 18.83 -19.25
C THR A 197 -11.29 18.48 -18.59
N THR A 198 -12.27 19.34 -18.79
CA THR A 198 -13.68 19.08 -18.47
C THR A 198 -14.32 18.02 -19.40
N GLU A 199 -13.58 17.52 -20.36
CA GLU A 199 -13.97 16.35 -21.14
C GLU A 199 -13.56 15.10 -20.36
N TRP A 200 -14.51 14.57 -19.62
CA TRP A 200 -14.44 13.22 -19.09
C TRP A 200 -14.26 12.28 -20.27
N VAL A 201 -13.12 11.60 -20.33
CA VAL A 201 -12.98 10.46 -21.23
C VAL A 201 -14.18 9.57 -20.95
N LYS A 202 -15.07 9.38 -21.95
CA LYS A 202 -16.14 8.40 -21.86
C LYS A 202 -15.49 7.03 -21.79
N VAL A 203 -15.15 6.65 -20.56
CA VAL A 203 -14.54 5.34 -20.32
C VAL A 203 -15.63 4.32 -20.63
N PRO A 204 -15.37 3.29 -21.45
CA PRO A 204 -16.37 2.26 -21.77
C PRO A 204 -16.98 1.58 -20.53
N PHE A 205 -16.39 1.81 -19.35
CA PHE A 205 -16.83 1.31 -18.05
C PHE A 205 -17.83 2.24 -17.32
N CYS A 206 -18.07 3.46 -17.82
CA CYS A 206 -19.02 4.41 -17.22
C CYS A 206 -20.36 4.43 -17.93
N ASN A 207 -20.82 3.33 -18.49
CA ASN A 207 -22.18 3.26 -18.99
C ASN A 207 -23.14 2.96 -17.84
N ASP A 208 -23.90 4.02 -17.51
CA ASP A 208 -25.27 4.00 -17.01
C ASP A 208 -25.60 3.06 -15.85
N GLU A 209 -25.15 3.42 -14.64
CA GLU A 209 -25.90 3.18 -13.41
C GLU A 209 -25.28 4.03 -12.29
N LEU A 210 -25.61 5.33 -12.30
CA LEU A 210 -25.62 6.16 -11.11
C LEU A 210 -27.05 6.25 -10.59
#